data_cfa15d4cd7405cb24339389fe6bf8e87
#
_entry.id   cfa15d4cd7405cb24339389fe6bf8e87
#
_cell.length_a   1.000
_cell.length_b   1.000
_cell.length_c   1.000
_cell.angle_alpha   90.00
_cell.angle_beta   90.00
_cell.angle_gamma   90.00
#
_symmetry.space_group_name_H-M   'P 1'
#
loop_
_entity.id
_entity.type
_entity.pdbx_description
1 polymer ?
#
loop_
_entity_poly.entity_id
_entity_poly.type
_entity_poly.pdbx_seq_one_letter_code
_entity_poly.pdbx_strand_id
1 'polypeptide(L)'
;YLQIMNQLQMAMAQLETIRKSSDKAVGVVQDMRAFIKGDSIVEKKLINLRDNISTVLGVFNYEISLHVNLVFEIDSSIQLMGYDIKLFQLWSNIVKNGLEAMADQKDKYFGIFAERKEGDLKVVFENNGPKIPDEIAGSIFQKFYTTKAKKSGSGLGLSIVRNVLKEHQAEIIVQSSDDLTKFIITFQT
;
A
#
# COMPACT_ATOMS: atom_id res chain seq x y z
N TYR A 1 6.16 -37.62 -20.46
CA TYR A 1 6.49 -36.87 -19.27
C TYR A 1 6.86 -35.42 -19.62
N LEU A 2 7.81 -35.17 -20.54
CA LEU A 2 8.25 -33.83 -20.96
C LEU A 2 7.09 -32.96 -21.50
N GLN A 3 6.21 -33.55 -22.29
CA GLN A 3 5.09 -32.88 -22.92
C GLN A 3 4.03 -32.44 -21.89
N ILE A 4 3.78 -33.25 -20.86
CA ILE A 4 2.89 -32.91 -19.74
C ILE A 4 3.50 -31.78 -18.87
N MET A 5 4.82 -31.83 -18.60
CA MET A 5 5.51 -30.81 -17.86
C MET A 5 5.46 -29.45 -18.60
N ASN A 6 5.66 -29.43 -19.91
CA ASN A 6 5.56 -28.22 -20.72
C ASN A 6 4.13 -27.65 -20.73
N GLN A 7 3.11 -28.51 -20.84
CA GLN A 7 1.72 -28.06 -20.77
C GLN A 7 1.37 -27.48 -19.39
N LEU A 8 1.85 -28.08 -18.31
CA LEU A 8 1.68 -27.56 -16.94
C LEU A 8 2.36 -26.19 -16.77
N GLN A 9 3.58 -26.02 -17.24
CA GLN A 9 4.29 -24.75 -17.21
C GLN A 9 3.56 -23.65 -18.00
N MET A 10 3.07 -23.99 -19.19
CA MET A 10 2.26 -23.04 -20.00
C MET A 10 0.95 -22.66 -19.30
N ALA A 11 0.25 -23.63 -18.72
CA ALA A 11 -0.97 -23.37 -17.98
C ALA A 11 -0.72 -22.47 -16.75
N MET A 12 0.35 -22.71 -16.01
CA MET A 12 0.75 -21.87 -14.88
C MET A 12 1.09 -20.44 -15.32
N ALA A 13 1.82 -20.26 -16.40
CA ALA A 13 2.13 -18.94 -16.95
C ALA A 13 0.87 -18.18 -17.43
N GLN A 14 -0.09 -18.89 -18.03
CA GLN A 14 -1.38 -18.31 -18.41
C GLN A 14 -2.21 -17.90 -17.20
N LEU A 15 -2.30 -18.75 -16.16
CA LEU A 15 -2.99 -18.42 -14.92
C LEU A 15 -2.37 -17.19 -14.23
N GLU A 16 -1.05 -17.08 -14.23
CA GLU A 16 -0.36 -15.90 -13.68
C GLU A 16 -0.66 -14.63 -14.49
N THR A 17 -0.75 -14.74 -15.82
CA THR A 17 -1.12 -13.62 -16.69
C THR A 17 -2.57 -13.17 -16.45
N ILE A 18 -3.50 -14.12 -16.31
CA ILE A 18 -4.91 -13.85 -15.97
C ILE A 18 -5.00 -13.17 -14.60
N ARG A 19 -4.28 -13.66 -13.61
CA ARG A 19 -4.23 -13.08 -12.28
C ARG A 19 -3.74 -11.62 -12.33
N LYS A 20 -2.58 -11.36 -12.95
CA LYS A 20 -2.04 -10.01 -13.11
C LYS A 20 -3.01 -9.05 -13.82
N SER A 21 -3.75 -9.54 -14.80
CA SER A 21 -4.75 -8.76 -15.52
C SER A 21 -5.97 -8.47 -14.66
N SER A 22 -6.41 -9.43 -13.85
CA SER A 22 -7.50 -9.27 -12.88
C SER A 22 -7.12 -8.27 -11.79
N ASP A 23 -5.93 -8.38 -11.21
CA ASP A 23 -5.42 -7.46 -10.19
C ASP A 23 -5.33 -6.03 -10.72
N LYS A 24 -4.91 -5.87 -11.98
CA LYS A 24 -4.87 -4.57 -12.66
C LYS A 24 -6.29 -4.00 -12.87
N ALA A 25 -7.25 -4.84 -13.26
CA ALA A 25 -8.64 -4.43 -13.42
C ALA A 25 -9.27 -4.01 -12.08
N VAL A 26 -9.02 -4.78 -11.01
CA VAL A 26 -9.46 -4.42 -9.64
C VAL A 26 -8.84 -3.10 -9.20
N GLY A 27 -7.55 -2.88 -9.44
CA GLY A 27 -6.88 -1.60 -9.16
C GLY A 27 -7.52 -0.42 -9.89
N VAL A 28 -7.77 -0.57 -11.19
CA VAL A 28 -8.45 0.48 -12.00
C VAL A 28 -9.86 0.74 -11.50
N VAL A 29 -10.63 -0.30 -11.15
CA VAL A 29 -11.99 -0.15 -10.59
C VAL A 29 -11.96 0.53 -9.23
N GLN A 30 -10.97 0.24 -8.40
CA GLN A 30 -10.79 0.91 -7.12
C GLN A 30 -10.41 2.39 -7.31
N ASP A 31 -9.49 2.70 -8.23
CA ASP A 31 -9.10 4.06 -8.59
C ASP A 31 -10.30 4.84 -9.17
N MET A 32 -11.10 4.22 -10.04
CA MET A 32 -12.35 4.81 -10.58
C MET A 32 -13.42 5.01 -9.51
N ARG A 33 -13.62 4.04 -8.60
CA ARG A 33 -14.55 4.19 -7.47
C ARG A 33 -14.17 5.35 -6.56
N ALA A 34 -12.87 5.56 -6.32
CA ALA A 34 -12.39 6.70 -5.56
C ALA A 34 -12.68 8.03 -6.25
N PHE A 35 -12.66 8.04 -7.58
CA PHE A 35 -12.95 9.24 -8.39
C PHE A 35 -14.46 9.52 -8.49
N ILE A 36 -15.31 8.49 -8.58
CA ILE A 36 -16.76 8.61 -8.82
C ILE A 36 -17.57 8.80 -7.52
N LYS A 37 -17.10 8.29 -6.37
CA LYS A 37 -17.81 8.37 -5.09
C LYS A 37 -17.49 9.64 -4.28
N GLY A 38 -17.54 10.80 -4.94
CA GLY A 38 -17.42 12.10 -4.26
C GLY A 38 -18.53 12.43 -3.26
N ASP A 39 -19.69 11.76 -3.28
CA ASP A 39 -20.89 12.24 -2.57
C ASP A 39 -21.76 11.19 -1.84
N SER A 40 -21.25 10.03 -1.48
CA SER A 40 -21.98 9.25 -0.48
C SER A 40 -21.54 9.72 0.91
N ILE A 41 -22.49 10.19 1.72
CA ILE A 41 -22.30 10.50 3.15
C ILE A 41 -21.84 9.21 3.85
N VAL A 42 -20.53 9.00 3.85
CA VAL A 42 -19.90 7.93 4.64
C VAL A 42 -19.55 8.58 5.98
N GLU A 43 -20.21 8.14 7.04
CA GLU A 43 -19.91 8.63 8.39
C GLU A 43 -18.56 8.09 8.88
N LYS A 44 -17.81 8.93 9.59
CA LYS A 44 -16.64 8.49 10.33
C LYS A 44 -17.09 7.55 11.43
N LYS A 45 -16.39 6.44 11.59
CA LYS A 45 -16.63 5.48 12.67
C LYS A 45 -15.33 5.14 13.38
N LEU A 46 -15.44 4.59 14.57
CA LEU A 46 -14.29 4.06 15.30
C LEU A 46 -13.86 2.74 14.65
N ILE A 47 -12.61 2.69 14.18
CA ILE A 47 -12.05 1.58 13.40
C ILE A 47 -10.89 0.99 14.18
N ASN A 48 -10.89 -0.33 14.34
CA ASN A 48 -9.70 -1.04 14.83
C ASN A 48 -8.62 -0.99 13.76
N LEU A 49 -7.49 -0.34 14.07
CA LEU A 49 -6.41 -0.11 13.12
C LEU A 49 -5.77 -1.42 12.64
N ARG A 50 -5.52 -2.33 13.60
CA ARG A 50 -4.92 -3.63 13.29
C ARG A 50 -5.78 -4.44 12.33
N ASP A 51 -7.09 -4.52 12.57
CA ASP A 51 -8.03 -5.29 11.73
C ASP A 51 -8.16 -4.68 10.34
N ASN A 52 -8.23 -3.35 10.25
CA ASN A 52 -8.34 -2.65 8.98
C ASN A 52 -7.09 -2.88 8.10
N ILE A 53 -5.87 -2.80 8.68
CA ILE A 53 -4.63 -3.08 7.97
C ILE A 53 -4.49 -4.59 7.68
N SER A 54 -4.88 -5.48 8.59
CA SER A 54 -4.87 -6.93 8.34
C SER A 54 -5.71 -7.33 7.13
N THR A 55 -6.86 -6.65 6.95
CA THR A 55 -7.71 -6.87 5.78
C THR A 55 -6.98 -6.50 4.47
N VAL A 56 -6.20 -5.42 4.48
CA VAL A 56 -5.35 -5.04 3.35
C VAL A 56 -4.26 -6.09 3.10
N LEU A 57 -3.56 -6.53 4.17
CA LEU A 57 -2.52 -7.56 4.04
C LEU A 57 -3.08 -8.87 3.46
N GLY A 58 -4.34 -9.20 3.80
CA GLY A 58 -5.05 -10.33 3.22
C GLY A 58 -5.19 -10.26 1.69
N VAL A 59 -5.39 -9.06 1.14
CA VAL A 59 -5.44 -8.84 -0.33
C VAL A 59 -4.09 -9.13 -0.99
N PHE A 60 -2.99 -8.80 -0.32
CA PHE A 60 -1.63 -8.99 -0.83
C PHE A 60 -0.96 -10.26 -0.30
N ASN A 61 -1.73 -11.16 0.34
CA ASN A 61 -1.18 -12.34 1.02
C ASN A 61 -0.33 -13.22 0.10
N TYR A 62 -0.68 -13.33 -1.16
CA TYR A 62 0.08 -14.14 -2.11
C TYR A 62 1.49 -13.58 -2.34
N GLU A 63 1.62 -12.27 -2.61
CA GLU A 63 2.92 -11.63 -2.82
C GLU A 63 3.77 -11.65 -1.56
N ILE A 64 3.13 -11.43 -0.40
CA ILE A 64 3.81 -11.37 0.89
C ILE A 64 4.31 -12.76 1.30
N SER A 65 3.48 -13.79 1.24
CA SER A 65 3.80 -15.13 1.73
C SER A 65 4.93 -15.83 0.99
N LEU A 66 5.17 -15.46 -0.26
CA LEU A 66 6.17 -16.13 -1.09
C LEU A 66 7.60 -15.63 -0.84
N HIS A 67 7.78 -14.33 -0.57
CA HIS A 67 9.12 -13.73 -0.67
C HIS A 67 9.37 -12.55 0.28
N VAL A 68 8.43 -12.19 1.17
CA VAL A 68 8.57 -11.00 2.01
C VAL A 68 8.67 -11.39 3.48
N ASN A 69 9.74 -10.96 4.15
CA ASN A 69 9.80 -10.95 5.60
C ASN A 69 8.92 -9.82 6.12
N LEU A 70 7.69 -10.16 6.54
CA LEU A 70 6.71 -9.21 7.06
C LEU A 70 6.82 -9.12 8.57
N VAL A 71 7.03 -7.90 9.09
CA VAL A 71 6.88 -7.57 10.50
C VAL A 71 5.60 -6.72 10.66
N PHE A 72 4.64 -7.18 11.47
CA PHE A 72 3.37 -6.51 11.68
C PHE A 72 3.08 -6.36 13.18
N GLU A 73 3.45 -5.21 13.72
CA GLU A 73 3.37 -4.90 15.15
C GLU A 73 2.45 -3.70 15.39
N ILE A 74 1.17 -3.99 15.60
CA ILE A 74 0.13 -3.03 15.97
C ILE A 74 -0.64 -3.61 17.14
N ASP A 75 -0.73 -2.87 18.24
CA ASP A 75 -1.55 -3.27 19.36
C ASP A 75 -3.04 -3.30 18.96
N SER A 76 -3.73 -4.38 19.32
CA SER A 76 -5.13 -4.60 18.98
C SER A 76 -6.10 -3.61 19.64
N SER A 77 -5.67 -2.89 20.66
CA SER A 77 -6.45 -1.84 21.31
C SER A 77 -6.45 -0.52 20.55
N ILE A 78 -5.55 -0.32 19.58
CA ILE A 78 -5.44 0.93 18.83
C ILE A 78 -6.65 1.10 17.92
N GLN A 79 -7.38 2.20 18.16
CA GLN A 79 -8.54 2.58 17.37
C GLN A 79 -8.33 3.96 16.76
N LEU A 80 -8.92 4.17 15.58
CA LEU A 80 -8.85 5.40 14.80
C LEU A 80 -10.25 5.82 14.34
N MET A 81 -10.63 7.07 14.59
CA MET A 81 -11.86 7.64 14.04
C MET A 81 -11.65 7.98 12.54
N GLY A 82 -12.36 7.33 11.66
CA GLY A 82 -12.14 7.53 10.24
C GLY A 82 -13.16 6.90 9.30
N TYR A 83 -12.92 7.06 8.03
CA TYR A 83 -13.70 6.44 6.95
C TYR A 83 -13.07 5.11 6.56
N ASP A 84 -13.70 3.99 6.92
CA ASP A 84 -13.19 2.64 6.78
C ASP A 84 -12.65 2.32 5.37
N ILE A 85 -13.45 2.58 4.34
CA ILE A 85 -13.08 2.33 2.94
C ILE A 85 -11.91 3.23 2.50
N LYS A 86 -11.87 4.49 2.96
CA LYS A 86 -10.79 5.42 2.59
C LYS A 86 -9.49 5.04 3.28
N LEU A 87 -9.54 4.62 4.54
CA LEU A 87 -8.36 4.11 5.25
C LEU A 87 -7.86 2.81 4.61
N PHE A 88 -8.77 1.88 4.27
CA PHE A 88 -8.39 0.68 3.51
C PHE A 88 -7.66 1.04 2.19
N GLN A 89 -8.17 2.03 1.45
CA GLN A 89 -7.55 2.49 0.22
C GLN A 89 -6.18 3.13 0.46
N LEU A 90 -6.04 3.93 1.53
CA LEU A 90 -4.78 4.53 1.94
C LEU A 90 -3.72 3.45 2.17
N TRP A 91 -4.02 2.48 3.05
CA TRP A 91 -3.09 1.41 3.38
C TRP A 91 -2.76 0.54 2.17
N SER A 92 -3.77 0.20 1.35
CA SER A 92 -3.57 -0.57 0.12
C SER A 92 -2.59 0.08 -0.83
N ASN A 93 -2.65 1.41 -1.00
CA ASN A 93 -1.71 2.14 -1.86
C ASN A 93 -0.29 2.13 -1.30
N ILE A 94 -0.12 2.26 0.02
CA ILE A 94 1.21 2.23 0.65
C ILE A 94 1.81 0.82 0.59
N VAL A 95 1.04 -0.22 0.95
CA VAL A 95 1.48 -1.62 0.89
C VAL A 95 1.87 -1.98 -0.54
N LYS A 96 1.02 -1.69 -1.51
CA LYS A 96 1.30 -1.93 -2.93
C LYS A 96 2.58 -1.25 -3.39
N ASN A 97 2.77 0.02 -3.04
CA ASN A 97 3.97 0.76 -3.42
C ASN A 97 5.24 0.15 -2.81
N GLY A 98 5.19 -0.27 -1.55
CA GLY A 98 6.31 -0.92 -0.89
C GLY A 98 6.66 -2.27 -1.52
N LEU A 99 5.66 -3.13 -1.79
CA LEU A 99 5.86 -4.41 -2.46
C LEU A 99 6.45 -4.23 -3.87
N GLU A 100 5.93 -3.27 -4.64
CA GLU A 100 6.45 -2.95 -5.97
C GLU A 100 7.87 -2.38 -5.93
N ALA A 101 8.21 -1.57 -4.92
CA ALA A 101 9.58 -1.03 -4.74
C ALA A 101 10.60 -2.13 -4.46
N MET A 102 10.18 -3.20 -3.80
CA MET A 102 11.04 -4.36 -3.49
C MET A 102 11.07 -5.43 -4.58
N ALA A 103 10.47 -5.19 -5.76
CA ALA A 103 10.32 -6.24 -6.79
C ALA A 103 11.64 -6.95 -7.12
N ASP A 104 12.73 -6.20 -7.25
CA ASP A 104 14.05 -6.68 -7.62
C ASP A 104 14.94 -7.02 -6.41
N GLN A 105 14.46 -6.86 -5.17
CA GLN A 105 15.20 -7.24 -3.96
C GLN A 105 15.19 -8.76 -3.77
N LYS A 106 16.34 -9.30 -3.39
CA LYS A 106 16.50 -10.73 -3.09
C LYS A 106 15.86 -11.09 -1.75
N ASP A 107 16.16 -10.29 -0.73
CA ASP A 107 15.69 -10.47 0.64
C ASP A 107 14.74 -9.30 0.95
N LYS A 108 13.43 -9.50 0.73
CA LYS A 108 12.43 -8.46 0.87
C LYS A 108 12.01 -8.32 2.33
N TYR A 109 12.02 -7.09 2.83
CA TYR A 109 11.56 -6.76 4.17
C TYR A 109 10.47 -5.69 4.12
N PHE A 110 9.36 -5.95 4.82
CA PHE A 110 8.27 -5.00 4.96
C PHE A 110 7.81 -4.94 6.43
N GLY A 111 7.89 -3.77 7.04
CA GLY A 111 7.49 -3.52 8.43
C GLY A 111 6.27 -2.61 8.51
N ILE A 112 5.36 -2.90 9.44
CA ILE A 112 4.20 -2.05 9.78
C ILE A 112 4.10 -1.95 11.29
N PHE A 113 4.17 -0.73 11.79
CA PHE A 113 4.16 -0.43 13.22
C PHE A 113 3.16 0.67 13.51
N ALA A 114 2.56 0.65 14.71
CA ALA A 114 1.76 1.77 15.18
C ALA A 114 1.97 1.98 16.67
N GLU A 115 2.05 3.24 17.06
CA GLU A 115 2.14 3.66 18.46
C GLU A 115 1.26 4.88 18.69
N ARG A 116 0.68 4.98 19.91
CA ARG A 116 0.01 6.18 20.37
C ARG A 116 0.87 6.86 21.43
N LYS A 117 1.24 8.11 21.18
CA LYS A 117 2.07 8.89 22.08
C LYS A 117 1.53 10.31 22.21
N GLU A 118 1.33 10.79 23.45
CA GLU A 118 0.86 12.15 23.75
C GLU A 118 -0.46 12.54 23.05
N GLY A 119 -1.31 11.51 22.79
CA GLY A 119 -2.56 11.72 22.07
C GLY A 119 -2.46 11.35 20.59
N ASP A 120 -1.37 11.64 19.93
CA ASP A 120 -1.17 11.36 18.50
C ASP A 120 -1.01 9.86 18.22
N LEU A 121 -1.60 9.42 17.11
CA LEU A 121 -1.40 8.09 16.58
C LEU A 121 -0.42 8.13 15.41
N LYS A 122 0.72 7.49 15.59
CA LYS A 122 1.76 7.34 14.57
C LYS A 122 1.70 5.94 13.96
N VAL A 123 1.61 5.87 12.64
CA VAL A 123 1.64 4.62 11.87
C VAL A 123 2.83 4.66 10.91
N VAL A 124 3.67 3.64 10.95
CA VAL A 124 4.89 3.55 10.15
C VAL A 124 4.81 2.34 9.22
N PHE A 125 5.01 2.58 7.94
CA PHE A 125 5.25 1.54 6.94
C PHE A 125 6.68 1.66 6.47
N GLU A 126 7.45 0.59 6.54
CA GLU A 126 8.84 0.60 6.07
C GLU A 126 9.15 -0.59 5.17
N ASN A 127 10.02 -0.37 4.20
CA ASN A 127 10.47 -1.40 3.28
C ASN A 127 11.92 -1.17 2.87
N ASN A 128 12.60 -2.24 2.47
CA ASN A 128 13.98 -2.20 1.98
C ASN A 128 14.10 -2.09 0.46
N GLY A 129 13.15 -1.42 -0.19
CA GLY A 129 13.28 -1.02 -1.59
C GLY A 129 14.37 0.05 -1.78
N PRO A 130 14.71 0.40 -3.02
CA PRO A 130 15.73 1.39 -3.32
C PRO A 130 15.38 2.76 -2.73
N LYS A 131 16.41 3.52 -2.36
CA LYS A 131 16.27 4.90 -1.85
C LYS A 131 15.47 5.76 -2.81
N ILE A 132 14.53 6.53 -2.28
CA ILE A 132 13.86 7.60 -3.00
C ILE A 132 14.81 8.80 -3.01
N PRO A 133 15.27 9.26 -4.19
CA PRO A 133 16.13 10.43 -4.28
C PRO A 133 15.49 11.68 -3.66
N ASP A 134 16.27 12.48 -2.96
CA ASP A 134 15.77 13.65 -2.22
C ASP A 134 15.10 14.68 -3.16
N GLU A 135 15.57 14.76 -4.41
CA GLU A 135 15.07 15.66 -5.44
C GLU A 135 13.62 15.36 -5.83
N ILE A 136 13.19 14.08 -5.70
CA ILE A 136 11.84 13.65 -6.08
C ILE A 136 10.92 13.43 -4.86
N ALA A 137 11.47 13.37 -3.64
CA ALA A 137 10.70 13.05 -2.43
C ALA A 137 9.47 13.97 -2.24
N GLY A 138 9.59 15.25 -2.58
CA GLY A 138 8.45 16.20 -2.56
C GLY A 138 7.42 15.99 -3.68
N SER A 139 7.82 15.34 -4.78
CA SER A 139 6.99 15.17 -5.98
C SER A 139 6.22 13.84 -6.03
N ILE A 140 6.60 12.84 -5.23
CA ILE A 140 5.99 11.50 -5.27
C ILE A 140 4.49 11.50 -4.96
N PHE A 141 3.99 12.53 -4.27
CA PHE A 141 2.57 12.70 -3.94
C PHE A 141 1.77 13.49 -4.99
N GLN A 142 2.41 13.96 -6.07
CA GLN A 142 1.73 14.66 -7.14
C GLN A 142 0.93 13.67 -8.01
N LYS A 143 -0.21 14.14 -8.54
CA LYS A 143 -1.02 13.33 -9.46
C LYS A 143 -0.21 13.01 -10.72
N PHE A 144 -0.32 11.76 -11.16
CA PHE A 144 0.35 11.24 -12.36
C PHE A 144 1.87 11.17 -12.28
N TYR A 145 2.47 11.46 -11.11
CA TYR A 145 3.89 11.29 -10.90
C TYR A 145 4.22 9.80 -10.72
N THR A 146 5.13 9.30 -11.54
CA THR A 146 5.61 7.92 -11.46
C THR A 146 7.04 7.82 -12.00
N THR A 147 7.89 7.10 -11.31
CA THR A 147 9.22 6.69 -11.78
C THR A 147 9.18 5.38 -12.54
N LYS A 148 8.04 4.68 -12.53
CA LYS A 148 7.84 3.40 -13.19
C LYS A 148 7.60 3.60 -14.68
N ALA A 149 8.08 2.65 -15.52
CA ALA A 149 7.83 2.70 -16.97
C ALA A 149 6.33 2.86 -17.26
N LYS A 150 5.98 3.64 -18.28
CA LYS A 150 4.61 4.07 -18.67
C LYS A 150 3.51 2.97 -18.70
N LYS A 151 3.89 1.70 -18.59
CA LYS A 151 2.96 0.55 -18.64
C LYS A 151 2.56 -0.01 -17.28
N SER A 152 3.18 0.38 -16.16
CA SER A 152 2.96 -0.30 -14.86
C SER A 152 2.44 0.58 -13.73
N GLY A 153 2.47 1.91 -13.82
CA GLY A 153 2.01 2.79 -12.76
C GLY A 153 1.09 3.91 -13.25
N SER A 154 -0.11 4.06 -12.67
CA SER A 154 -1.03 5.17 -12.97
C SER A 154 -0.52 6.53 -12.44
N GLY A 155 0.41 6.52 -11.48
CA GLY A 155 0.86 7.73 -10.77
C GLY A 155 -0.22 8.33 -9.87
N LEU A 156 -1.29 7.60 -9.57
CA LEU A 156 -2.40 8.08 -8.73
C LEU A 156 -2.32 7.60 -7.27
N GLY A 157 -1.62 6.49 -7.00
CA GLY A 157 -1.64 5.85 -5.68
C GLY A 157 -1.27 6.77 -4.51
N LEU A 158 -0.11 7.43 -4.56
CA LEU A 158 0.33 8.33 -3.49
C LEU A 158 -0.46 9.66 -3.45
N SER A 159 -1.02 10.12 -4.57
CA SER A 159 -1.92 11.27 -4.57
C SER A 159 -3.26 10.95 -3.88
N ILE A 160 -3.74 9.70 -3.98
CA ILE A 160 -4.90 9.21 -3.22
C ILE A 160 -4.57 9.18 -1.73
N VAL A 161 -3.41 8.65 -1.34
CA VAL A 161 -2.91 8.67 0.04
C VAL A 161 -3.01 10.08 0.62
N ARG A 162 -2.45 11.08 -0.08
CA ARG A 162 -2.46 12.48 0.35
C ARG A 162 -3.88 13.03 0.53
N ASN A 163 -4.80 12.71 -0.39
CA ASN A 163 -6.20 13.15 -0.29
C ASN A 163 -6.90 12.55 0.93
N VAL A 164 -6.75 11.23 1.15
CA VAL A 164 -7.34 10.56 2.31
C VAL A 164 -6.79 11.12 3.62
N LEU A 165 -5.48 11.37 3.71
CA LEU A 165 -4.86 11.96 4.89
C LEU A 165 -5.42 13.36 5.19
N LYS A 166 -5.59 14.20 4.16
CA LYS A 166 -6.20 15.52 4.31
C LYS A 166 -7.61 15.44 4.91
N GLU A 167 -8.42 14.47 4.49
CA GLU A 167 -9.77 14.28 5.03
C GLU A 167 -9.78 13.76 6.48
N HIS A 168 -8.69 13.12 6.90
CA HIS A 168 -8.48 12.65 8.27
C HIS A 168 -7.66 13.60 9.13
N GLN A 169 -7.29 14.80 8.61
CA GLN A 169 -6.43 15.76 9.31
C GLN A 169 -5.11 15.13 9.76
N ALA A 170 -4.54 14.28 8.91
CA ALA A 170 -3.32 13.55 9.17
C ALA A 170 -2.19 14.02 8.25
N GLU A 171 -0.98 13.85 8.73
CA GLU A 171 0.24 14.20 7.99
C GLU A 171 1.02 12.95 7.59
N ILE A 172 1.84 13.07 6.55
CA ILE A 172 2.76 12.02 6.11
C ILE A 172 4.14 12.60 5.86
N ILE A 173 5.14 11.89 6.38
CA ILE A 173 6.55 12.17 6.15
C ILE A 173 7.17 10.93 5.52
N VAL A 174 8.05 11.15 4.53
CA VAL A 174 8.85 10.09 3.92
C VAL A 174 10.29 10.28 4.32
N GLN A 175 10.88 9.23 4.88
CA GLN A 175 12.30 9.14 5.18
C GLN A 175 12.86 7.97 4.36
N SER A 176 13.86 8.22 3.56
CA SER A 176 14.44 7.18 2.70
C SER A 176 15.97 7.22 2.78
N SER A 177 16.54 6.08 3.07
CA SER A 177 17.99 5.83 3.08
C SER A 177 18.31 4.66 2.13
N ASP A 178 19.60 4.31 2.05
CA ASP A 178 20.02 3.16 1.27
C ASP A 178 19.53 1.82 1.85
N ASP A 179 19.22 1.80 3.16
CA ASP A 179 18.74 0.59 3.85
C ASP A 179 17.21 0.47 3.85
N LEU A 180 16.51 1.57 4.15
CA LEU A 180 15.06 1.57 4.37
C LEU A 180 14.39 2.83 3.87
N THR A 181 13.20 2.66 3.29
CA THR A 181 12.24 3.72 3.03
C THR A 181 11.08 3.62 4.02
N LYS A 182 10.76 4.71 4.72
CA LYS A 182 9.70 4.80 5.73
C LYS A 182 8.66 5.83 5.32
N PHE A 183 7.39 5.42 5.33
CA PHE A 183 6.24 6.29 5.28
C PHE A 183 5.70 6.43 6.71
N ILE A 184 5.80 7.60 7.29
CA ILE A 184 5.41 7.91 8.67
C ILE A 184 4.15 8.75 8.62
N ILE A 185 3.04 8.24 9.12
CA ILE A 185 1.74 8.90 9.13
C ILE A 185 1.39 9.24 10.56
N THR A 186 0.98 10.49 10.79
CA THR A 186 0.56 10.98 12.11
C THR A 186 -0.87 11.49 12.03
N PHE A 187 -1.76 10.87 12.82
CA PHE A 187 -3.11 11.33 13.05
C PHE A 187 -3.12 12.11 14.35
N GLN A 188 -3.51 13.38 14.28
CA GLN A 188 -3.69 14.25 15.44
C GLN A 188 -5.04 13.94 16.09
N THR A 189 -5.07 13.96 17.44
CA THR A 189 -6.30 13.72 18.22
C THR A 189 -6.78 14.99 18.91
#